data_cf6182b61628fa4e0746110b1bf609f9
#
_entry.id   cf6182b61628fa4e0746110b1bf609f9
#
_cell.length_a   1.000
_cell.length_b   1.000
_cell.length_c   1.000
_cell.angle_alpha   90.00
_cell.angle_beta   90.00
_cell.angle_gamma   90.00
#
_symmetry.space_group_name_H-M   'P 1'
#
loop_
_entity.id
_entity.type
_entity.pdbx_description
1 polymer ?
#
loop_
_entity_poly.entity_id
_entity_poly.type
_entity_poly.pdbx_seq_one_letter_code
_entity_poly.pdbx_strand_id
1 'polypeptide(L)'
;MDNILSLHRELSDKTYRHGTYHAFKINDPKPRDIHKATVRDRLLHHAVYRILYPYFDKNFIFDSFSCRIDKGTHRALNRFLKYSRVVSHNYTFSVWVLKCDVKKFFANIDHGALKGILGQHIKDINILWLLGQIIDSFPVSGIAVGLPLGNLTSQLLVNIYMNELDRFLKRKLKVRYYIRYADDFIIL
;
A
#
# COMPACT_ATOMS: atom_id res chain seq x y z
N MET A 1 23.56 -0.01 20.79
CA MET A 1 24.29 -0.45 19.57
C MET A 1 24.05 -1.92 19.28
N ASP A 2 23.92 -2.75 20.29
CA ASP A 2 23.75 -4.23 20.18
C ASP A 2 22.54 -4.67 19.36
N ASN A 3 21.40 -3.98 19.47
CA ASN A 3 20.18 -4.31 18.72
C ASN A 3 20.33 -4.19 17.20
N ILE A 4 21.13 -3.23 16.70
CA ILE A 4 21.34 -3.04 15.25
C ILE A 4 22.28 -4.11 14.72
N LEU A 5 23.35 -4.43 15.48
CA LEU A 5 24.28 -5.49 15.12
C LEU A 5 23.61 -6.87 15.14
N SER A 6 22.73 -7.11 16.12
CA SER A 6 21.91 -8.32 16.16
C SER A 6 20.99 -8.43 14.95
N LEU A 7 20.27 -7.36 14.62
CA LEU A 7 19.41 -7.31 13.43
C LEU A 7 20.22 -7.58 12.14
N HIS A 8 21.41 -6.98 12.02
CA HIS A 8 22.29 -7.22 10.88
C HIS A 8 22.68 -8.70 10.75
N ARG A 9 23.10 -9.34 11.84
CA ARG A 9 23.46 -10.77 11.86
C ARG A 9 22.26 -11.64 11.48
N GLU A 10 21.10 -11.41 12.09
CA GLU A 10 19.89 -12.16 11.80
C GLU A 10 19.44 -12.06 10.34
N LEU A 11 19.62 -10.89 9.71
CA LEU A 11 19.35 -10.70 8.29
C LEU A 11 20.36 -11.44 7.41
N SER A 12 21.65 -11.37 7.77
CA SER A 12 22.74 -12.06 7.05
C SER A 12 22.58 -13.57 7.11
N ASP A 13 22.24 -14.10 8.29
CA ASP A 13 22.09 -15.54 8.55
C ASP A 13 20.69 -16.07 8.17
N LYS A 14 19.80 -15.20 7.68
CA LYS A 14 18.39 -15.52 7.37
C LYS A 14 17.60 -16.09 8.56
N THR A 15 17.97 -15.70 9.76
CA THR A 15 17.29 -16.09 11.01
C THR A 15 16.33 -15.04 11.52
N TYR A 16 16.23 -13.88 10.82
CA TYR A 16 15.31 -12.81 11.19
C TYR A 16 13.88 -13.31 11.30
N ARG A 17 13.25 -12.96 12.41
CA ARG A 17 11.81 -13.10 12.64
C ARG A 17 11.23 -11.77 13.07
N HIS A 18 10.11 -11.41 12.49
CA HIS A 18 9.40 -10.20 12.87
C HIS A 18 8.83 -10.35 14.28
N GLY A 19 8.95 -9.29 15.08
CA GLY A 19 8.41 -9.24 16.44
C GLY A 19 6.89 -9.07 16.46
N THR A 20 6.32 -9.02 17.66
CA THR A 20 4.88 -8.80 17.86
C THR A 20 4.48 -7.36 17.58
N TYR A 21 3.20 -7.15 17.26
CA TYR A 21 2.62 -5.83 17.09
C TYR A 21 1.98 -5.34 18.38
N HIS A 22 2.12 -4.06 18.65
CA HIS A 22 1.37 -3.37 19.70
C HIS A 22 0.09 -2.79 19.10
N ALA A 23 -1.06 -3.35 19.48
CA ALA A 23 -2.35 -2.91 18.98
C ALA A 23 -2.91 -1.77 19.85
N PHE A 24 -3.46 -0.73 19.24
CA PHE A 24 -4.20 0.35 19.89
C PHE A 24 -5.23 0.96 18.93
N LYS A 25 -6.23 1.63 19.50
CA LYS A 25 -7.31 2.27 18.73
C LYS A 25 -7.07 3.77 18.57
N ILE A 26 -7.35 4.28 17.38
CA ILE A 26 -7.45 5.71 17.10
C ILE A 26 -8.89 6.00 16.69
N ASN A 27 -9.49 7.06 17.25
CA ASN A 27 -10.89 7.44 17.00
C ASN A 27 -11.01 8.74 16.18
N ASP A 28 -10.13 8.97 15.20
CA ASP A 28 -10.15 10.19 14.40
C ASP A 28 -10.08 9.86 12.89
N PRO A 29 -11.10 10.23 12.12
CA PRO A 29 -12.52 10.51 12.44
C PRO A 29 -13.36 9.23 12.68
N LYS A 30 -12.83 8.07 12.36
CA LYS A 30 -13.47 6.76 12.55
C LYS A 30 -12.56 5.86 13.39
N PRO A 31 -13.12 4.97 14.21
CA PRO A 31 -12.31 4.01 14.95
C PRO A 31 -11.51 3.12 14.00
N ARG A 32 -10.21 3.05 14.27
CA ARG A 32 -9.26 2.21 13.51
C ARG A 32 -8.36 1.47 14.48
N ASP A 33 -8.17 0.19 14.25
CA ASP A 33 -7.20 -0.63 14.96
C ASP A 33 -5.83 -0.46 14.30
N ILE A 34 -4.89 0.13 15.03
CA ILE A 34 -3.52 0.35 14.58
C ILE A 34 -2.62 -0.72 15.19
N HIS A 35 -1.77 -1.31 14.39
CA HIS A 35 -0.83 -2.36 14.80
C HIS A 35 0.59 -1.87 14.58
N LYS A 36 1.18 -1.30 15.62
CA LYS A 36 2.53 -0.73 15.59
C LYS A 36 3.56 -1.82 15.78
N ALA A 37 4.48 -1.99 14.84
CA ALA A 37 5.63 -2.88 14.97
C ALA A 37 6.63 -2.37 16.03
N THR A 38 7.50 -3.26 16.52
CA THR A 38 8.58 -2.91 17.45
C THR A 38 9.51 -1.86 16.87
N VAL A 39 10.29 -1.18 17.68
CA VAL A 39 11.28 -0.17 17.21
C VAL A 39 12.28 -0.80 16.24
N ARG A 40 12.74 -2.02 16.55
CA ARG A 40 13.66 -2.81 15.73
C ARG A 40 13.06 -3.10 14.34
N ASP A 41 11.83 -3.60 14.30
CA ASP A 41 11.17 -3.93 13.04
C ASP A 41 10.81 -2.69 12.23
N ARG A 42 10.44 -1.59 12.89
CA ARG A 42 10.21 -0.31 12.20
C ARG A 42 11.47 0.22 11.52
N LEU A 43 12.65 0.05 12.14
CA LEU A 43 13.92 0.40 11.49
C LEU A 43 14.10 -0.38 10.18
N LEU A 44 13.82 -1.69 10.22
CA LEU A 44 13.85 -2.55 9.04
C LEU A 44 12.81 -2.13 7.99
N HIS A 45 11.57 -1.84 8.42
CA HIS A 45 10.52 -1.34 7.54
C HIS A 45 10.93 -0.05 6.81
N HIS A 46 11.61 0.88 7.51
CA HIS A 46 12.16 2.08 6.89
C HIS A 46 13.26 1.78 5.87
N ALA A 47 14.16 0.86 6.18
CA ALA A 47 15.23 0.44 5.26
C ALA A 47 14.64 -0.19 3.99
N VAL A 48 13.72 -1.12 4.13
CA VAL A 48 13.00 -1.78 3.03
C VAL A 48 12.24 -0.73 2.18
N TYR A 49 11.51 0.16 2.81
CA TYR A 49 10.77 1.22 2.12
C TYR A 49 11.70 2.12 1.28
N ARG A 50 12.81 2.57 1.87
CA ARG A 50 13.77 3.47 1.17
C ARG A 50 14.34 2.85 -0.11
N ILE A 51 14.52 1.53 -0.12
CA ILE A 51 15.05 0.81 -1.29
C ILE A 51 13.95 0.54 -2.31
N LEU A 52 12.80 0.06 -1.87
CA LEU A 52 11.75 -0.42 -2.76
C LEU A 52 10.84 0.71 -3.30
N TYR A 53 10.58 1.74 -2.49
CA TYR A 53 9.67 2.81 -2.89
C TYR A 53 10.08 3.48 -4.22
N PRO A 54 11.33 3.93 -4.44
CA PRO A 54 11.73 4.57 -5.70
C PRO A 54 11.58 3.65 -6.92
N TYR A 55 11.72 2.35 -6.72
CA TYR A 55 11.54 1.36 -7.78
C TYR A 55 10.07 1.19 -8.16
N PHE A 56 9.19 1.02 -7.17
CA PHE A 56 7.77 0.80 -7.42
C PHE A 56 7.02 2.07 -7.80
N ASP A 57 7.36 3.23 -7.23
CA ASP A 57 6.66 4.49 -7.49
C ASP A 57 6.67 4.88 -8.98
N LYS A 58 7.75 4.56 -9.71
CA LYS A 58 7.86 4.76 -11.15
C LYS A 58 6.84 3.95 -11.97
N ASN A 59 6.35 2.84 -11.41
CA ASN A 59 5.41 1.94 -12.06
C ASN A 59 3.95 2.24 -11.70
N PHE A 60 3.71 3.08 -10.70
CA PHE A 60 2.35 3.48 -10.30
C PHE A 60 1.77 4.49 -11.29
N ILE A 61 0.46 4.40 -11.50
CA ILE A 61 -0.23 5.39 -12.33
C ILE A 61 -0.11 6.79 -11.72
N PHE A 62 -0.18 7.82 -12.56
CA PHE A 62 -0.14 9.21 -12.09
C PHE A 62 -1.26 9.52 -11.10
N ASP A 63 -2.45 8.97 -11.31
CA ASP A 63 -3.68 9.26 -10.59
C ASP A 63 -3.92 8.41 -9.33
N SER A 64 -2.86 7.81 -8.78
CA SER A 64 -2.81 7.20 -7.44
C SER A 64 -2.14 8.17 -6.46
N PHE A 65 -2.80 8.53 -5.35
CA PHE A 65 -2.42 9.67 -4.52
C PHE A 65 -2.09 9.36 -3.06
N SER A 66 -2.51 8.24 -2.50
CA SER A 66 -2.25 7.91 -1.10
C SER A 66 -0.85 7.37 -0.88
N CYS A 67 -0.22 7.76 0.24
CA CYS A 67 1.07 7.22 0.70
C CYS A 67 2.20 7.31 -0.34
N ARG A 68 2.21 8.37 -1.12
CA ARG A 68 3.24 8.65 -2.14
C ARG A 68 3.83 10.04 -1.93
N ILE A 69 5.15 10.15 -2.15
CA ILE A 69 5.86 11.42 -2.09
C ILE A 69 5.30 12.37 -3.15
N ASP A 70 5.13 13.62 -2.80
CA ASP A 70 4.57 14.67 -3.67
C ASP A 70 3.15 14.38 -4.21
N LYS A 71 2.37 13.57 -3.52
CA LYS A 71 0.96 13.30 -3.81
C LYS A 71 0.06 13.78 -2.64
N GLY A 72 -0.88 13.02 -2.19
CA GLY A 72 -1.72 13.35 -1.03
C GLY A 72 -3.07 13.94 -1.39
N THR A 73 -3.86 14.27 -0.35
CA THR A 73 -5.28 14.61 -0.47
C THR A 73 -5.53 15.85 -1.33
N HIS A 74 -4.76 16.92 -1.14
CA HIS A 74 -4.95 18.16 -1.91
C HIS A 74 -4.73 17.96 -3.40
N ARG A 75 -3.70 17.19 -3.78
CA ARG A 75 -3.45 16.89 -5.20
C ARG A 75 -4.53 15.98 -5.79
N ALA A 76 -5.05 15.03 -5.00
CA ALA A 76 -6.18 14.20 -5.41
C ALA A 76 -7.44 15.04 -5.67
N LEU A 77 -7.78 15.97 -4.77
CA LEU A 77 -8.90 16.90 -4.93
C LEU A 77 -8.73 17.79 -6.15
N ASN A 78 -7.58 18.40 -6.35
CA ASN A 78 -7.30 19.22 -7.52
C ASN A 78 -7.45 18.40 -8.82
N ARG A 79 -7.01 17.13 -8.79
CA ARG A 79 -7.19 16.23 -9.92
C ARG A 79 -8.65 15.91 -10.19
N PHE A 80 -9.42 15.66 -9.14
CA PHE A 80 -10.86 15.45 -9.24
C PHE A 80 -11.57 16.68 -9.82
N LEU A 81 -11.31 17.88 -9.32
CA LEU A 81 -11.87 19.13 -9.85
C LEU A 81 -11.52 19.32 -11.33
N LYS A 82 -10.27 19.03 -11.72
CA LYS A 82 -9.88 19.10 -13.12
C LYS A 82 -10.67 18.12 -13.99
N TYR A 83 -10.81 16.89 -13.55
CA TYR A 83 -11.58 15.88 -14.28
C TYR A 83 -13.05 16.22 -14.35
N SER A 84 -13.66 16.63 -13.23
CA SER A 84 -15.07 17.06 -13.19
C SER A 84 -15.36 18.18 -14.18
N ARG A 85 -14.48 19.19 -14.24
CA ARG A 85 -14.60 20.30 -15.18
C ARG A 85 -14.57 19.84 -16.65
N VAL A 86 -13.66 18.89 -16.96
CA VAL A 86 -13.54 18.37 -18.32
C VAL A 86 -14.76 17.56 -18.73
N VAL A 87 -15.17 16.58 -17.89
CA VAL A 87 -16.28 15.68 -18.25
C VAL A 87 -17.64 16.35 -18.24
N SER A 88 -17.81 17.40 -17.42
CA SER A 88 -19.06 18.19 -17.35
C SER A 88 -19.10 19.39 -18.31
N HIS A 89 -18.10 19.54 -19.17
CA HIS A 89 -17.96 20.70 -20.04
C HIS A 89 -18.08 22.02 -19.25
N ASN A 90 -17.19 22.25 -18.29
CA ASN A 90 -17.22 23.40 -17.36
C ASN A 90 -18.49 23.48 -16.52
N TYR A 91 -19.01 22.34 -16.05
CA TYR A 91 -20.20 22.22 -15.20
C TYR A 91 -21.52 22.59 -15.90
N THR A 92 -21.56 22.50 -17.23
CA THR A 92 -22.79 22.72 -18.00
C THR A 92 -23.62 21.45 -18.14
N PHE A 93 -23.04 20.28 -17.99
CA PHE A 93 -23.72 18.98 -18.06
C PHE A 93 -23.63 18.21 -16.74
N SER A 94 -24.69 17.45 -16.44
CA SER A 94 -24.68 16.48 -15.35
C SER A 94 -23.78 15.30 -15.70
N VAL A 95 -22.98 14.83 -14.72
CA VAL A 95 -22.05 13.71 -14.87
C VAL A 95 -22.25 12.71 -13.74
N TRP A 96 -22.26 11.45 -14.09
CA TRP A 96 -22.29 10.37 -13.11
C TRP A 96 -20.89 10.09 -12.59
N VAL A 97 -20.79 9.94 -11.28
CA VAL A 97 -19.53 9.60 -10.60
C VAL A 97 -19.70 8.27 -9.89
N LEU A 98 -18.94 7.27 -10.30
CA LEU A 98 -18.85 6.01 -9.57
C LEU A 98 -17.78 6.15 -8.49
N LYS A 99 -18.20 6.12 -7.22
CA LYS A 99 -17.31 6.07 -6.06
C LYS A 99 -17.34 4.66 -5.48
N CYS A 100 -16.15 4.06 -5.34
CA CYS A 100 -15.95 2.73 -4.78
C CYS A 100 -15.03 2.78 -3.57
N ASP A 101 -15.30 1.91 -2.61
CA ASP A 101 -14.50 1.66 -1.42
C ASP A 101 -14.41 0.15 -1.20
N VAL A 102 -13.22 -0.35 -0.83
CA VAL A 102 -13.05 -1.79 -0.58
C VAL A 102 -13.19 -2.07 0.91
N LYS A 103 -14.27 -2.76 1.27
CA LYS A 103 -14.59 -3.08 2.66
C LYS A 103 -13.47 -3.85 3.35
N LYS A 104 -12.98 -3.33 4.49
CA LYS A 104 -11.92 -3.94 5.31
C LYS A 104 -10.68 -4.30 4.49
N PHE A 105 -10.28 -3.43 3.58
CA PHE A 105 -9.24 -3.70 2.58
C PHE A 105 -7.96 -4.27 3.20
N PHE A 106 -7.35 -3.58 4.18
CA PHE A 106 -6.12 -4.03 4.82
C PHE A 106 -6.23 -5.43 5.45
N ALA A 107 -7.38 -5.77 6.01
CA ALA A 107 -7.60 -7.06 6.64
C ALA A 107 -7.84 -8.21 5.63
N ASN A 108 -8.10 -7.89 4.37
CA ASN A 108 -8.45 -8.86 3.33
C ASN A 108 -7.39 -8.99 2.23
N ILE A 109 -6.21 -8.39 2.38
CA ILE A 109 -5.12 -8.55 1.41
C ILE A 109 -4.58 -9.98 1.48
N ASP A 110 -4.70 -10.71 0.39
CA ASP A 110 -4.19 -12.08 0.27
C ASP A 110 -2.66 -12.08 0.19
N HIS A 111 -1.99 -12.80 1.11
CA HIS A 111 -0.54 -12.87 1.18
C HIS A 111 0.06 -13.57 -0.04
N GLY A 112 -0.59 -14.63 -0.53
CA GLY A 112 -0.14 -15.37 -1.71
C GLY A 112 -0.16 -14.51 -2.96
N ALA A 113 -1.27 -13.82 -3.21
CA ALA A 113 -1.41 -12.88 -4.32
C ALA A 113 -0.38 -11.75 -4.24
N LEU A 114 -0.20 -11.13 -3.05
CA LEU A 114 0.78 -10.06 -2.85
C LEU A 114 2.22 -10.54 -3.11
N LYS A 115 2.60 -11.72 -2.57
CA LYS A 115 3.93 -12.31 -2.82
C LYS A 115 4.12 -12.66 -4.30
N GLY A 116 3.07 -13.16 -4.97
CA GLY A 116 3.08 -13.41 -6.41
C GLY A 116 3.36 -12.13 -7.23
N ILE A 117 2.70 -11.02 -6.89
CA ILE A 117 2.94 -9.72 -7.52
C ILE A 117 4.39 -9.25 -7.29
N LEU A 118 4.89 -9.35 -6.04
CA LEU A 118 6.27 -8.97 -5.71
C LEU A 118 7.28 -9.80 -6.49
N GLY A 119 7.08 -11.12 -6.64
CA GLY A 119 7.94 -12.03 -7.39
C GLY A 119 8.02 -11.74 -8.89
N GLN A 120 7.01 -11.07 -9.47
CA GLN A 120 7.07 -10.61 -10.86
C GLN A 120 8.06 -9.46 -11.04
N HIS A 121 8.24 -8.64 -10.01
CA HIS A 121 9.05 -7.41 -10.07
C HIS A 121 10.45 -7.58 -9.44
N ILE A 122 10.58 -8.39 -8.39
CA ILE A 122 11.80 -8.58 -7.62
C ILE A 122 12.37 -9.95 -7.96
N LYS A 123 13.66 -10.00 -8.38
CA LYS A 123 14.34 -11.25 -8.70
C LYS A 123 15.25 -11.74 -7.58
N ASP A 124 15.62 -10.86 -6.65
CA ASP A 124 16.45 -11.21 -5.51
C ASP A 124 15.67 -12.05 -4.50
N ILE A 125 16.08 -13.30 -4.33
CA ILE A 125 15.43 -14.26 -3.44
C ILE A 125 15.55 -13.86 -1.96
N ASN A 126 16.60 -13.15 -1.57
CA ASN A 126 16.79 -12.70 -0.19
C ASN A 126 15.81 -11.57 0.16
N ILE A 127 15.59 -10.65 -0.79
CA ILE A 127 14.57 -9.60 -0.64
C ILE A 127 13.17 -10.21 -0.60
N LEU A 128 12.87 -11.17 -1.46
CA LEU A 128 11.57 -11.88 -1.44
C LEU A 128 11.36 -12.64 -0.13
N TRP A 129 12.40 -13.31 0.37
CA TRP A 129 12.34 -13.96 1.68
C TRP A 129 12.04 -12.95 2.79
N LEU A 130 12.74 -11.82 2.83
CA LEU A 130 12.54 -10.78 3.84
C LEU A 130 11.13 -10.19 3.79
N LEU A 131 10.64 -9.89 2.58
CA LEU A 131 9.27 -9.41 2.39
C LEU A 131 8.25 -10.46 2.83
N GLY A 132 8.52 -11.74 2.59
CA GLY A 132 7.73 -12.85 3.10
C GLY A 132 7.65 -12.83 4.63
N GLN A 133 8.79 -12.68 5.33
CA GLN A 133 8.80 -12.58 6.81
C GLN A 133 7.95 -11.41 7.31
N ILE A 134 7.99 -10.26 6.62
CA ILE A 134 7.19 -9.08 6.99
C ILE A 134 5.69 -9.30 6.71
N ILE A 135 5.34 -9.86 5.57
CA ILE A 135 3.95 -10.09 5.17
C ILE A 135 3.30 -11.14 6.08
N ASP A 136 3.98 -12.26 6.32
CA ASP A 136 3.46 -13.37 7.13
C ASP A 136 3.42 -13.08 8.62
N SER A 137 4.07 -12.00 9.08
CA SER A 137 4.08 -11.61 10.49
C SER A 137 2.72 -11.17 11.02
N PHE A 138 1.75 -10.92 10.14
CA PHE A 138 0.41 -10.43 10.52
C PHE A 138 -0.71 -11.25 9.88
N PRO A 139 -0.95 -12.48 10.33
CA PRO A 139 -2.09 -13.27 9.86
C PRO A 139 -3.38 -12.82 10.58
N VAL A 140 -4.44 -12.52 9.84
CA VAL A 140 -5.76 -12.22 10.42
C VAL A 140 -6.48 -13.52 10.72
N SER A 141 -6.83 -13.74 11.99
CA SER A 141 -7.53 -14.97 12.43
C SER A 141 -6.84 -16.28 12.04
N GLY A 142 -5.50 -16.29 11.98
CA GLY A 142 -4.73 -17.49 11.60
C GLY A 142 -4.74 -17.81 10.10
N ILE A 143 -5.38 -17.00 9.27
CA ILE A 143 -5.40 -17.14 7.82
C ILE A 143 -4.33 -16.23 7.22
N ALA A 144 -3.71 -16.66 6.11
CA ALA A 144 -2.65 -15.90 5.40
C ALA A 144 -3.24 -14.70 4.61
N VAL A 145 -3.93 -13.81 5.32
CA VAL A 145 -4.51 -12.58 4.80
C VAL A 145 -4.27 -11.43 5.78
N GLY A 146 -4.26 -10.22 5.25
CA GLY A 146 -4.21 -8.98 6.01
C GLY A 146 -2.82 -8.36 6.13
N LEU A 147 -2.80 -7.04 6.23
CA LEU A 147 -1.61 -6.24 6.53
C LEU A 147 -1.87 -5.32 7.72
N PRO A 148 -0.89 -5.13 8.61
CA PRO A 148 -1.05 -4.28 9.79
C PRO A 148 -1.17 -2.81 9.37
N LEU A 149 -2.24 -2.16 9.81
CA LEU A 149 -2.41 -0.71 9.63
C LEU A 149 -1.44 0.04 10.54
N GLY A 150 -0.73 1.03 10.00
CA GLY A 150 0.18 1.90 10.77
C GLY A 150 1.67 1.64 10.53
N ASN A 151 2.03 0.75 9.61
CA ASN A 151 3.43 0.50 9.24
C ASN A 151 3.74 1.00 7.83
N LEU A 152 4.95 1.51 7.64
CA LEU A 152 5.37 2.13 6.38
C LEU A 152 5.41 1.12 5.21
N THR A 153 5.87 -0.11 5.47
CA THR A 153 5.87 -1.17 4.45
C THR A 153 4.46 -1.54 4.03
N SER A 154 3.49 -1.59 4.95
CA SER A 154 2.09 -1.88 4.62
C SER A 154 1.53 -0.86 3.63
N GLN A 155 1.87 0.42 3.78
CA GLN A 155 1.46 1.48 2.86
C GLN A 155 2.02 1.28 1.44
N LEU A 156 3.28 0.87 1.33
CA LEU A 156 3.90 0.55 0.04
C LEU A 156 3.27 -0.70 -0.57
N LEU A 157 3.14 -1.77 0.21
CA LEU A 157 2.60 -3.06 -0.23
C LEU A 157 1.14 -2.92 -0.71
N VAL A 158 0.33 -2.10 -0.04
CA VAL A 158 -1.03 -1.74 -0.48
C VAL A 158 -1.02 -1.07 -1.85
N ASN A 159 -0.13 -0.11 -2.07
CA ASN A 159 -0.03 0.54 -3.37
C ASN A 159 0.44 -0.42 -4.47
N ILE A 160 1.36 -1.34 -4.16
CA ILE A 160 1.79 -2.39 -5.09
C ILE A 160 0.62 -3.31 -5.44
N TYR A 161 -0.14 -3.76 -4.44
CA TYR A 161 -1.30 -4.63 -4.64
C TYR A 161 -2.38 -3.97 -5.50
N MET A 162 -2.74 -2.72 -5.17
CA MET A 162 -3.76 -1.96 -5.90
C MET A 162 -3.31 -1.49 -7.28
N ASN A 163 -2.01 -1.48 -7.56
CA ASN A 163 -1.50 -1.14 -8.88
C ASN A 163 -1.96 -2.15 -9.96
N GLU A 164 -2.27 -3.37 -9.59
CA GLU A 164 -2.85 -4.35 -10.53
C GLU A 164 -4.26 -3.91 -10.98
N LEU A 165 -5.09 -3.42 -10.05
CA LEU A 165 -6.39 -2.81 -10.39
C LEU A 165 -6.20 -1.53 -11.22
N ASP A 166 -5.25 -0.68 -10.84
CA ASP A 166 -4.94 0.55 -11.59
C ASP A 166 -4.57 0.24 -13.05
N ARG A 167 -3.71 -0.75 -13.25
CA ARG A 167 -3.28 -1.21 -14.58
C ARG A 167 -4.43 -1.81 -15.38
N PHE A 168 -5.27 -2.62 -14.73
CA PHE A 168 -6.46 -3.19 -15.36
C PHE A 168 -7.41 -2.08 -15.85
N LEU A 169 -7.76 -1.13 -14.98
CA LEU A 169 -8.66 -0.02 -15.33
C LEU A 169 -8.07 0.88 -16.42
N LYS A 170 -6.79 1.26 -16.30
CA LYS A 170 -6.16 2.19 -17.25
C LYS A 170 -5.78 1.54 -18.58
N ARG A 171 -5.26 0.31 -18.58
CA ARG A 171 -4.71 -0.32 -19.78
C ARG A 171 -5.69 -1.25 -20.49
N LYS A 172 -6.45 -2.06 -19.73
CA LYS A 172 -7.38 -3.04 -20.30
C LYS A 172 -8.75 -2.41 -20.56
N LEU A 173 -9.35 -1.76 -19.56
CA LEU A 173 -10.63 -1.08 -19.71
C LEU A 173 -10.52 0.34 -20.28
N LYS A 174 -9.32 0.90 -20.39
CA LYS A 174 -9.02 2.23 -20.94
C LYS A 174 -9.80 3.36 -20.25
N VAL A 175 -10.09 3.20 -18.94
CA VAL A 175 -10.81 4.21 -18.15
C VAL A 175 -9.98 5.49 -18.09
N ARG A 176 -10.51 6.59 -18.67
CA ARG A 176 -9.77 7.84 -18.83
C ARG A 176 -9.69 8.64 -17.53
N TYR A 177 -10.83 8.81 -16.87
CA TYR A 177 -10.99 9.67 -15.69
C TYR A 177 -11.13 8.81 -14.42
N TYR A 178 -10.01 8.29 -13.93
CA TYR A 178 -9.89 7.42 -12.77
C TYR A 178 -8.91 8.01 -11.77
N ILE A 179 -9.28 8.05 -10.51
CA ILE A 179 -8.47 8.56 -9.39
C ILE A 179 -8.56 7.55 -8.25
N ARG A 180 -7.43 7.20 -7.64
CA ARG A 180 -7.38 6.33 -6.47
C ARG A 180 -6.69 7.01 -5.28
N TYR A 181 -7.23 6.80 -4.10
CA TYR A 181 -6.67 7.20 -2.81
C TYR A 181 -6.72 6.01 -1.85
N ALA A 182 -5.62 5.25 -1.70
CA ALA A 182 -5.56 3.94 -1.03
C ALA A 182 -6.55 2.93 -1.65
N ASP A 183 -7.57 2.54 -0.92
CA ASP A 183 -8.66 1.64 -1.28
C ASP A 183 -9.89 2.36 -1.85
N ASP A 184 -10.01 3.66 -1.62
CA ASP A 184 -11.02 4.49 -2.25
C ASP A 184 -10.64 4.81 -3.70
N PHE A 185 -11.58 4.69 -4.63
CA PHE A 185 -11.37 5.15 -6.00
C PHE A 185 -12.63 5.73 -6.64
N ILE A 186 -12.42 6.58 -7.63
CA ILE A 186 -13.46 7.31 -8.33
C ILE A 186 -13.25 7.17 -9.83
N ILE A 187 -14.36 6.96 -10.56
CA ILE A 187 -14.45 6.99 -12.01
C ILE A 187 -15.51 8.02 -12.41
N LEU A 188 -15.14 8.88 -13.37
CA LEU A 188 -16.04 9.88 -13.97
C LEU A 188 -16.26 9.59 -15.44
#